data_294a23d9425c5d18525d56970c1f58b8
#
_entry.id   294a23d9425c5d18525d56970c1f58b8
#
_cell.length_a   1.000
_cell.length_b   1.000
_cell.length_c   1.000
_cell.angle_alpha   90.00
_cell.angle_beta   90.00
_cell.angle_gamma   90.00
#
_symmetry.space_group_name_H-M   'P 1'
#
loop_
_entity.id
_entity.type
_entity.pdbx_description
1 polymer ?
#
loop_
_entity_poly.entity_id
_entity_poly.type
_entity_poly.pdbx_seq_one_letter_code
_entity_poly.pdbx_strand_id
1 'polypeptide(L)'
;SFRIELSAMDFSVVIPVLNEASSLRELTDRLVRVLQSLGGDFEILFVDDGSTDATRETLKQIHAAIPQVKGYCLRTHCGKAFALMTGFHYAQGRIVITLDGDLQDPPEEIPKLIAKLREGYDLVNGWKQRRRDSRFRVGGSHFFNRVVSYLGGIRLHDFNCGMKVYQAAVAKNLTLFGQNHRFIPLLAHFAGYKIAEV
;
A
#
# COMPACT_ATOMS: atom_id res chain seq x y z
N SER A 1 20.62 3.85 -27.71
CA SER A 1 20.29 2.63 -26.97
C SER A 1 19.91 3.07 -25.56
N PHE A 2 18.60 3.18 -25.30
CA PHE A 2 18.06 3.45 -23.95
C PHE A 2 18.26 2.17 -23.13
N ARG A 3 19.25 2.13 -22.26
CA ARG A 3 19.39 1.07 -21.25
C ARG A 3 18.41 1.39 -20.15
N ILE A 4 17.28 0.68 -20.10
CA ILE A 4 16.47 0.61 -18.89
C ILE A 4 17.32 -0.16 -17.88
N GLU A 5 17.93 0.52 -16.93
CA GLU A 5 18.46 -0.15 -15.73
C GLU A 5 17.26 -0.81 -15.05
N LEU A 6 17.17 -2.12 -15.20
CA LEU A 6 16.24 -2.93 -14.44
C LEU A 6 16.60 -2.72 -12.96
N SER A 7 15.71 -2.11 -12.21
CA SER A 7 15.84 -1.99 -10.76
C SER A 7 16.22 -3.35 -10.19
N ALA A 8 17.30 -3.42 -9.42
CA ALA A 8 17.73 -4.66 -8.73
C ALA A 8 16.69 -5.09 -7.67
N MET A 9 15.80 -4.19 -7.24
CA MET A 9 14.79 -4.41 -6.22
C MET A 9 13.51 -5.00 -6.81
N ASP A 10 13.02 -6.10 -6.25
CA ASP A 10 11.79 -6.74 -6.71
C ASP A 10 10.54 -6.12 -6.08
N PHE A 11 10.58 -5.88 -4.77
CA PHE A 11 9.42 -5.43 -4.01
C PHE A 11 9.72 -4.20 -3.16
N SER A 12 8.83 -3.21 -3.20
CA SER A 12 8.78 -2.10 -2.24
C SER A 12 7.44 -2.12 -1.52
N VAL A 13 7.47 -2.27 -0.21
CA VAL A 13 6.27 -2.17 0.63
C VAL A 13 6.19 -0.76 1.21
N VAL A 14 5.16 -0.01 0.90
CA VAL A 14 4.93 1.37 1.35
C VAL A 14 3.83 1.39 2.41
N ILE A 15 4.16 1.86 3.61
CA ILE A 15 3.28 1.84 4.77
C ILE A 15 3.21 3.23 5.38
N PRO A 16 2.12 3.99 5.14
CA PRO A 16 1.88 5.22 5.87
C PRO A 16 1.53 4.91 7.32
N VAL A 17 2.15 5.60 8.27
CA VAL A 17 1.92 5.42 9.70
C VAL A 17 1.72 6.75 10.41
N LEU A 18 0.85 6.75 11.43
CA LEU A 18 0.62 7.88 12.32
C LEU A 18 0.24 7.36 13.70
N ASN A 19 1.16 7.50 14.68
CA ASN A 19 0.97 7.01 16.05
C ASN A 19 0.71 5.49 16.12
N GLU A 20 1.57 4.70 15.47
CA GLU A 20 1.44 3.25 15.33
C GLU A 20 2.59 2.47 16.01
N ALA A 21 3.25 3.07 17.01
CA ALA A 21 4.43 2.48 17.66
C ALA A 21 4.26 1.02 18.10
N SER A 22 3.05 0.66 18.55
CA SER A 22 2.75 -0.67 19.11
C SER A 22 2.66 -1.78 18.05
N SER A 23 2.28 -1.45 16.81
CA SER A 23 2.05 -2.42 15.73
C SER A 23 3.30 -2.66 14.86
N LEU A 24 4.24 -1.71 14.81
CA LEU A 24 5.33 -1.69 13.85
C LEU A 24 6.22 -2.94 13.88
N ARG A 25 6.59 -3.44 15.08
CA ARG A 25 7.48 -4.60 15.19
C ARG A 25 6.81 -5.85 14.65
N GLU A 26 5.58 -6.14 15.11
CA GLU A 26 4.82 -7.29 14.64
C GLU A 26 4.57 -7.23 13.13
N LEU A 27 4.18 -6.07 12.62
CA LEU A 27 3.96 -5.86 11.20
C LEU A 27 5.23 -6.11 10.39
N THR A 28 6.37 -5.58 10.85
CA THR A 28 7.67 -5.78 10.20
C THR A 28 8.05 -7.24 10.16
N ASP A 29 7.96 -7.96 11.28
CA ASP A 29 8.33 -9.37 11.36
C ASP A 29 7.47 -10.26 10.44
N ARG A 30 6.17 -9.93 10.32
CA ARG A 30 5.25 -10.64 9.41
C ARG A 30 5.60 -10.33 7.95
N LEU A 31 5.84 -9.07 7.61
CA LEU A 31 6.22 -8.66 6.25
C LEU A 31 7.54 -9.29 5.81
N VAL A 32 8.57 -9.27 6.66
CA VAL A 32 9.87 -9.87 6.33
C VAL A 32 9.71 -11.35 6.00
N ARG A 33 8.95 -12.10 6.81
CA ARG A 33 8.67 -13.53 6.55
C ARG A 33 7.98 -13.74 5.21
N VAL A 34 6.96 -12.95 4.91
CA VAL A 34 6.23 -13.06 3.65
C VAL A 34 7.11 -12.73 2.45
N LEU A 35 7.86 -11.61 2.51
CA LEU A 35 8.70 -11.17 1.41
C LEU A 35 9.87 -12.13 1.17
N GLN A 36 10.47 -12.67 2.23
CA GLN A 36 11.49 -13.73 2.12
C GLN A 36 10.94 -14.99 1.44
N SER A 37 9.69 -15.37 1.74
CA SER A 37 9.06 -16.55 1.11
C SER A 37 8.77 -16.35 -0.38
N LEU A 38 8.59 -15.11 -0.83
CA LEU A 38 8.40 -14.77 -2.25
C LEU A 38 9.71 -14.86 -3.07
N GLY A 39 10.85 -14.77 -2.38
CA GLY A 39 12.16 -14.67 -3.02
C GLY A 39 12.38 -13.31 -3.69
N GLY A 40 13.63 -12.97 -3.95
CA GLY A 40 14.03 -11.68 -4.53
C GLY A 40 14.32 -10.60 -3.48
N ASP A 41 14.82 -9.46 -3.97
CA ASP A 41 15.20 -8.34 -3.12
C ASP A 41 14.00 -7.47 -2.78
N PHE A 42 13.95 -7.01 -1.52
CA PHE A 42 12.84 -6.19 -1.04
C PHE A 42 13.28 -5.06 -0.12
N GLU A 43 12.44 -4.05 -0.04
CA GLU A 43 12.49 -2.97 0.95
C GLU A 43 11.11 -2.72 1.56
N ILE A 44 11.10 -2.26 2.81
CA ILE A 44 9.91 -1.83 3.53
C ILE A 44 10.08 -0.36 3.88
N LEU A 45 9.20 0.49 3.36
CA LEU A 45 9.24 1.94 3.48
C LEU A 45 8.11 2.40 4.40
N PHE A 46 8.42 2.63 5.67
CA PHE A 46 7.48 3.30 6.57
C PHE A 46 7.55 4.82 6.34
N VAL A 47 6.40 5.42 6.12
CA VAL A 47 6.30 6.89 6.00
C VAL A 47 5.51 7.42 7.20
N ASP A 48 6.23 7.97 8.16
CA ASP A 48 5.67 8.57 9.37
C ASP A 48 5.09 9.94 9.07
N ASP A 49 3.78 10.06 9.13
CA ASP A 49 3.02 11.28 8.84
C ASP A 49 2.94 12.23 10.05
N GLY A 50 4.07 12.44 10.70
CA GLY A 50 4.19 13.40 11.80
C GLY A 50 3.72 12.85 13.15
N SER A 51 4.03 11.61 13.48
CA SER A 51 3.68 10.98 14.77
C SER A 51 4.24 11.76 15.96
N THR A 52 3.49 11.71 17.05
CA THR A 52 3.82 12.34 18.34
C THR A 52 4.13 11.32 19.44
N ASP A 53 3.94 10.05 19.17
CA ASP A 53 4.26 8.91 20.06
C ASP A 53 5.67 8.37 19.78
N ALA A 54 5.95 7.15 20.25
CA ALA A 54 7.23 6.46 20.08
C ALA A 54 7.45 5.89 18.65
N THR A 55 6.59 6.16 17.66
CA THR A 55 6.68 5.62 16.29
C THR A 55 8.07 5.83 15.68
N ARG A 56 8.60 7.06 15.72
CA ARG A 56 9.92 7.39 15.14
C ARG A 56 11.05 6.63 15.78
N GLU A 57 11.03 6.53 17.10
CA GLU A 57 12.07 5.81 17.83
C GLU A 57 12.01 4.31 17.55
N THR A 58 10.81 3.74 17.49
CA THR A 58 10.59 2.34 17.09
C THR A 58 11.12 2.07 15.68
N LEU A 59 10.86 2.97 14.71
CA LEU A 59 11.36 2.83 13.34
C LEU A 59 12.89 2.86 13.27
N LYS A 60 13.56 3.72 14.04
CA LYS A 60 15.04 3.73 14.12
C LYS A 60 15.60 2.41 14.63
N GLN A 61 14.99 1.86 15.68
CA GLN A 61 15.41 0.57 16.24
C GLN A 61 15.18 -0.58 15.26
N ILE A 62 14.06 -0.59 14.54
CA ILE A 62 13.77 -1.59 13.52
C ILE A 62 14.79 -1.47 12.37
N HIS A 63 15.05 -0.27 11.87
CA HIS A 63 16.05 -0.05 10.81
C HIS A 63 17.45 -0.52 11.21
N ALA A 64 17.86 -0.27 12.45
CA ALA A 64 19.16 -0.73 12.95
C ALA A 64 19.29 -2.26 12.97
N ALA A 65 18.19 -2.97 13.19
CA ALA A 65 18.14 -4.43 13.21
C ALA A 65 17.91 -5.04 11.81
N ILE A 66 17.16 -4.35 10.95
CA ILE A 66 16.73 -4.85 9.62
C ILE A 66 17.00 -3.74 8.59
N PRO A 67 18.16 -3.73 7.90
CA PRO A 67 18.55 -2.66 6.98
C PRO A 67 17.59 -2.47 5.78
N GLN A 68 16.82 -3.49 5.41
CA GLN A 68 15.79 -3.41 4.38
C GLN A 68 14.60 -2.52 4.77
N VAL A 69 14.43 -2.24 6.07
CA VAL A 69 13.40 -1.32 6.57
C VAL A 69 13.94 0.10 6.57
N LYS A 70 13.23 1.01 5.93
CA LYS A 70 13.57 2.43 5.87
C LYS A 70 12.42 3.27 6.44
N GLY A 71 12.74 4.29 7.22
CA GLY A 71 11.77 5.23 7.79
C GLY A 71 11.92 6.61 7.18
N TYR A 72 10.85 7.15 6.63
CA TYR A 72 10.76 8.54 6.14
C TYR A 72 9.81 9.32 7.07
N CYS A 73 10.31 10.32 7.74
CA CYS A 73 9.52 11.09 8.72
C CYS A 73 9.17 12.47 8.17
N LEU A 74 7.89 12.74 8.00
CA LEU A 74 7.40 14.07 7.67
C LEU A 74 7.52 14.99 8.88
N ARG A 75 7.74 16.29 8.63
CA ARG A 75 7.89 17.27 9.72
C ARG A 75 6.58 17.51 10.47
N THR A 76 5.46 17.42 9.75
CA THR A 76 4.11 17.66 10.27
C THR A 76 3.15 16.67 9.64
N HIS A 77 1.97 16.49 10.23
CA HIS A 77 0.90 15.71 9.65
C HIS A 77 0.41 16.35 8.35
N CYS A 78 0.62 15.65 7.23
CA CYS A 78 0.24 16.07 5.87
C CYS A 78 -0.89 15.22 5.28
N GLY A 79 -1.23 14.12 5.91
CA GLY A 79 -2.28 13.18 5.51
C GLY A 79 -1.78 11.99 4.70
N LYS A 80 -2.57 10.91 4.72
CA LYS A 80 -2.22 9.61 4.12
C LYS A 80 -1.85 9.69 2.64
N ALA A 81 -2.52 10.55 1.86
CA ALA A 81 -2.20 10.72 0.44
C ALA A 81 -0.75 11.20 0.23
N PHE A 82 -0.32 12.18 1.03
CA PHE A 82 1.04 12.71 0.95
C PHE A 82 2.08 11.67 1.42
N ALA A 83 1.77 10.94 2.48
CA ALA A 83 2.64 9.84 2.95
C ALA A 83 2.79 8.74 1.88
N LEU A 84 1.69 8.34 1.21
CA LEU A 84 1.75 7.38 0.10
C LEU A 84 2.59 7.92 -1.07
N MET A 85 2.40 9.18 -1.48
CA MET A 85 3.20 9.82 -2.53
C MET A 85 4.69 9.84 -2.19
N THR A 86 5.02 10.16 -0.94
CA THR A 86 6.41 10.09 -0.45
C THR A 86 6.96 8.67 -0.60
N GLY A 87 6.23 7.66 -0.15
CA GLY A 87 6.63 6.27 -0.30
C GLY A 87 6.77 5.83 -1.76
N PHE A 88 5.84 6.20 -2.63
CA PHE A 88 5.92 5.93 -4.07
C PHE A 88 7.12 6.60 -4.73
N HIS A 89 7.47 7.80 -4.30
CA HIS A 89 8.67 8.50 -4.80
C HIS A 89 9.95 7.71 -4.51
N TYR A 90 10.11 7.21 -3.28
CA TYR A 90 11.31 6.49 -2.86
C TYR A 90 11.31 5.00 -3.19
N ALA A 91 10.18 4.40 -3.52
CA ALA A 91 10.07 2.98 -3.88
C ALA A 91 10.95 2.65 -5.10
N GLN A 92 11.76 1.59 -4.98
CA GLN A 92 12.68 1.12 -6.01
C GLN A 92 12.27 -0.21 -6.62
N GLY A 93 11.30 -0.90 -6.02
CA GLY A 93 10.82 -2.20 -6.45
C GLY A 93 10.06 -2.17 -7.76
N ARG A 94 10.18 -3.23 -8.53
CA ARG A 94 9.38 -3.45 -9.76
C ARG A 94 7.89 -3.61 -9.43
N ILE A 95 7.59 -4.15 -8.25
CA ILE A 95 6.26 -4.28 -7.69
C ILE A 95 6.20 -3.43 -6.41
N VAL A 96 5.24 -2.52 -6.36
CA VAL A 96 4.95 -1.71 -5.17
C VAL A 96 3.74 -2.29 -4.46
N ILE A 97 3.81 -2.38 -3.14
CA ILE A 97 2.75 -2.92 -2.29
C ILE A 97 2.40 -1.84 -1.27
N THR A 98 1.13 -1.56 -1.07
CA THR A 98 0.68 -0.71 0.05
C THR A 98 -0.11 -1.53 1.05
N LEU A 99 -0.03 -1.19 2.33
CA LEU A 99 -0.94 -1.65 3.38
C LEU A 99 -0.94 -0.65 4.53
N ASP A 100 -1.90 -0.77 5.45
CA ASP A 100 -2.01 0.08 6.62
C ASP A 100 -1.14 -0.43 7.78
N GLY A 101 -0.68 0.48 8.65
CA GLY A 101 0.20 0.16 9.77
C GLY A 101 -0.46 -0.52 10.97
N ASP A 102 -1.79 -0.65 10.97
CA ASP A 102 -2.63 -1.03 12.10
C ASP A 102 -2.92 -2.54 12.27
N LEU A 103 -2.23 -3.39 11.48
CA LEU A 103 -2.37 -4.86 11.45
C LEU A 103 -3.78 -5.37 11.02
N GLN A 104 -4.66 -4.51 10.50
CA GLN A 104 -5.97 -4.96 10.01
C GLN A 104 -5.88 -5.69 8.67
N ASP A 105 -4.85 -5.42 7.89
CA ASP A 105 -4.56 -6.09 6.61
C ASP A 105 -3.48 -7.15 6.84
N PRO A 106 -3.80 -8.46 6.74
CA PRO A 106 -2.81 -9.52 6.96
C PRO A 106 -1.77 -9.57 5.83
N PRO A 107 -0.46 -9.36 6.13
CA PRO A 107 0.59 -9.44 5.11
C PRO A 107 0.63 -10.75 4.34
N GLU A 108 0.12 -11.82 4.93
CA GLU A 108 0.05 -13.17 4.36
C GLU A 108 -0.83 -13.25 3.10
N GLU A 109 -1.67 -12.26 2.83
CA GLU A 109 -2.46 -12.17 1.60
C GLU A 109 -1.65 -11.58 0.41
N ILE A 110 -0.51 -10.93 0.66
CA ILE A 110 0.33 -10.32 -0.38
C ILE A 110 0.66 -11.28 -1.52
N PRO A 111 1.08 -12.55 -1.28
CA PRO A 111 1.39 -13.48 -2.36
C PRO A 111 0.23 -13.71 -3.32
N LYS A 112 -1.01 -13.73 -2.82
CA LYS A 112 -2.22 -13.92 -3.62
C LYS A 112 -2.47 -12.72 -4.55
N LEU A 113 -2.28 -11.50 -4.05
CA LEU A 113 -2.41 -10.29 -4.86
C LEU A 113 -1.32 -10.21 -5.93
N ILE A 114 -0.07 -10.58 -5.59
CA ILE A 114 1.04 -10.62 -6.55
C ILE A 114 0.78 -11.67 -7.64
N ALA A 115 0.28 -12.86 -7.28
CA ALA A 115 -0.10 -13.87 -8.25
C ALA A 115 -1.13 -13.32 -9.24
N LYS A 116 -2.15 -12.61 -8.74
CA LYS A 116 -3.15 -11.96 -9.58
C LYS A 116 -2.56 -10.87 -10.47
N LEU A 117 -1.64 -10.05 -9.96
CA LEU A 117 -0.94 -9.03 -10.75
C LEU A 117 -0.20 -9.65 -11.95
N ARG A 118 0.45 -10.80 -11.73
CA ARG A 118 1.19 -11.54 -12.76
C ARG A 118 0.32 -12.12 -13.89
N GLU A 119 -1.01 -12.16 -13.71
CA GLU A 119 -1.96 -12.52 -14.78
C GLU A 119 -2.11 -11.41 -15.85
N GLY A 120 -1.37 -10.29 -15.73
CA GLY A 120 -1.39 -9.19 -16.70
C GLY A 120 -2.21 -7.99 -16.26
N TYR A 121 -2.44 -7.84 -14.97
CA TYR A 121 -3.01 -6.63 -14.37
C TYR A 121 -1.91 -5.65 -13.96
N ASP A 122 -2.26 -4.36 -13.90
CA ASP A 122 -1.35 -3.29 -13.52
C ASP A 122 -1.51 -2.88 -12.05
N LEU A 123 -2.72 -3.08 -11.51
CA LEU A 123 -3.06 -2.88 -10.10
C LEU A 123 -4.02 -3.96 -9.63
N VAL A 124 -3.74 -4.52 -8.45
CA VAL A 124 -4.65 -5.44 -7.76
C VAL A 124 -5.03 -4.86 -6.42
N ASN A 125 -6.33 -4.71 -6.21
CA ASN A 125 -6.92 -4.21 -4.98
C ASN A 125 -7.33 -5.36 -4.06
N GLY A 126 -7.02 -5.28 -2.78
CA GLY A 126 -7.52 -6.24 -1.80
C GLY A 126 -9.01 -6.05 -1.52
N TRP A 127 -9.70 -7.13 -1.18
CA TRP A 127 -11.09 -7.10 -0.78
C TRP A 127 -11.28 -7.68 0.63
N LYS A 128 -11.64 -6.80 1.59
CA LYS A 128 -11.98 -7.23 2.96
C LYS A 128 -13.38 -7.85 3.01
N GLN A 129 -13.47 -9.16 2.82
CA GLN A 129 -14.76 -9.89 2.85
C GLN A 129 -15.42 -9.88 4.25
N ARG A 130 -14.63 -9.84 5.33
CA ARG A 130 -15.11 -9.82 6.71
C ARG A 130 -14.63 -8.55 7.42
N ARG A 131 -15.40 -7.47 7.29
CA ARG A 131 -15.17 -6.26 8.11
C ARG A 131 -15.72 -6.47 9.52
N ARG A 132 -14.91 -6.24 10.54
CA ARG A 132 -15.35 -6.17 11.95
C ARG A 132 -16.01 -4.84 12.29
N ASP A 133 -16.28 -3.99 11.31
CA ASP A 133 -16.89 -2.67 11.48
C ASP A 133 -18.39 -2.75 11.82
N SER A 134 -18.92 -1.71 12.48
CA SER A 134 -20.33 -1.64 12.81
C SER A 134 -21.21 -1.68 11.55
N ARG A 135 -22.35 -2.38 11.63
CA ARG A 135 -23.31 -2.58 10.51
C ARG A 135 -23.72 -1.30 9.78
N PHE A 136 -23.77 -0.16 10.45
CA PHE A 136 -24.10 1.16 9.87
C PHE A 136 -23.00 1.68 8.93
N ARG A 137 -21.73 1.49 9.28
CA ARG A 137 -20.59 1.88 8.41
C ARG A 137 -20.48 1.00 7.17
N VAL A 138 -20.84 -0.27 7.30
CA VAL A 138 -20.80 -1.24 6.19
C VAL A 138 -21.86 -0.89 5.13
N GLY A 139 -23.08 -0.54 5.52
CA GLY A 139 -24.17 -0.19 4.60
C GLY A 139 -23.85 1.06 3.74
N GLY A 140 -23.34 2.11 4.36
CA GLY A 140 -22.92 3.35 3.65
C GLY A 140 -21.75 3.10 2.66
N SER A 141 -20.81 2.23 3.03
CA SER A 141 -19.68 1.86 2.19
C SER A 141 -20.12 1.09 0.93
N HIS A 142 -21.06 0.15 1.06
CA HIS A 142 -21.58 -0.61 -0.09
C HIS A 142 -22.33 0.26 -1.09
N PHE A 143 -23.18 1.18 -0.60
CA PHE A 143 -23.88 2.12 -1.47
C PHE A 143 -22.89 3.03 -2.21
N PHE A 144 -21.93 3.59 -1.48
CA PHE A 144 -20.88 4.43 -2.05
C PHE A 144 -20.05 3.69 -3.12
N ASN A 145 -19.57 2.48 -2.82
CA ASN A 145 -18.79 1.66 -3.75
C ASN A 145 -19.61 1.33 -5.02
N ARG A 146 -20.94 1.08 -4.88
CA ARG A 146 -21.80 0.80 -6.02
C ARG A 146 -21.99 2.02 -6.92
N VAL A 147 -22.16 3.20 -6.33
CA VAL A 147 -22.26 4.47 -7.09
C VAL A 147 -20.95 4.78 -7.81
N VAL A 148 -19.82 4.66 -7.11
CA VAL A 148 -18.48 4.89 -7.68
C VAL A 148 -18.18 3.88 -8.79
N SER A 149 -18.53 2.60 -8.61
CA SER A 149 -18.39 1.56 -9.64
C SER A 149 -19.22 1.88 -10.89
N TYR A 150 -20.46 2.33 -10.71
CA TYR A 150 -21.36 2.65 -11.82
C TYR A 150 -20.86 3.87 -12.61
N LEU A 151 -20.51 4.94 -11.91
CA LEU A 151 -20.03 6.18 -12.54
C LEU A 151 -18.62 6.04 -13.13
N GLY A 152 -17.78 5.20 -12.50
CA GLY A 152 -16.40 4.99 -12.91
C GLY A 152 -16.20 3.90 -13.98
N GLY A 153 -17.22 3.12 -14.31
CA GLY A 153 -17.11 2.02 -15.28
C GLY A 153 -16.26 0.83 -14.81
N ILE A 154 -15.93 0.76 -13.52
CA ILE A 154 -15.13 -0.31 -12.91
C ILE A 154 -15.92 -1.01 -11.78
N ARG A 155 -15.93 -2.34 -11.76
CA ARG A 155 -16.62 -3.11 -10.72
C ARG A 155 -15.63 -3.57 -9.65
N LEU A 156 -15.66 -2.92 -8.48
CA LEU A 156 -14.92 -3.31 -7.28
C LEU A 156 -15.86 -3.33 -6.08
N HIS A 157 -15.62 -4.26 -5.17
CA HIS A 157 -16.38 -4.39 -3.92
C HIS A 157 -15.84 -3.45 -2.83
N ASP A 158 -14.52 -3.20 -2.81
CA ASP A 158 -13.87 -2.38 -1.79
C ASP A 158 -12.81 -1.44 -2.34
N PHE A 159 -13.18 -0.21 -2.68
CA PHE A 159 -12.21 0.82 -3.10
C PHE A 159 -11.24 1.23 -2.00
N ASN A 160 -11.65 1.08 -0.72
CA ASN A 160 -10.94 1.65 0.42
C ASN A 160 -10.02 0.67 1.14
N CYS A 161 -9.79 -0.54 0.63
CA CYS A 161 -8.83 -1.48 1.20
C CYS A 161 -7.43 -0.84 1.18
N GLY A 162 -6.68 -0.88 2.30
CA GLY A 162 -5.30 -0.39 2.39
C GLY A 162 -4.34 -1.22 1.57
N MET A 163 -4.58 -2.53 1.52
CA MET A 163 -3.73 -3.46 0.80
C MET A 163 -3.97 -3.41 -0.70
N LYS A 164 -2.94 -3.01 -1.44
CA LYS A 164 -2.94 -2.98 -2.91
C LYS A 164 -1.55 -3.35 -3.42
N VAL A 165 -1.51 -3.96 -4.60
CA VAL A 165 -0.27 -4.30 -5.30
C VAL A 165 -0.27 -3.65 -6.67
N TYR A 166 0.84 -3.02 -7.04
CA TYR A 166 0.97 -2.21 -8.26
C TYR A 166 2.19 -2.64 -9.07
N GLN A 167 2.11 -2.57 -10.38
CA GLN A 167 3.32 -2.36 -11.19
C GLN A 167 3.94 -1.01 -10.81
N ALA A 168 5.28 -0.91 -10.75
CA ALA A 168 5.95 0.33 -10.35
C ALA A 168 5.51 1.55 -11.17
N ALA A 169 5.28 1.38 -12.47
CA ALA A 169 4.81 2.45 -13.35
C ALA A 169 3.48 3.06 -12.87
N VAL A 170 2.55 2.24 -12.36
CA VAL A 170 1.27 2.74 -11.82
C VAL A 170 1.53 3.63 -10.62
N ALA A 171 2.27 3.12 -9.61
CA ALA A 171 2.56 3.87 -8.39
C ALA A 171 3.28 5.20 -8.67
N LYS A 172 4.23 5.20 -9.64
CA LYS A 172 5.00 6.40 -10.02
C LYS A 172 4.19 7.44 -10.80
N ASN A 173 3.16 7.02 -11.54
CA ASN A 173 2.33 7.92 -12.36
C ASN A 173 1.08 8.42 -11.62
N LEU A 174 0.73 7.86 -10.46
CA LEU A 174 -0.40 8.34 -9.67
C LEU A 174 -0.07 9.68 -9.01
N THR A 175 -1.04 10.59 -9.03
CA THR A 175 -0.99 11.84 -8.26
C THR A 175 -2.07 11.81 -7.18
N LEU A 176 -1.64 11.76 -5.92
CA LEU A 176 -2.54 11.70 -4.78
C LEU A 176 -2.51 13.02 -3.99
N PHE A 177 -3.71 13.49 -3.60
CA PHE A 177 -3.89 14.68 -2.74
C PHE A 177 -5.16 14.55 -1.90
N GLY A 178 -5.18 15.20 -0.75
CA GLY A 178 -6.35 15.19 0.15
C GLY A 178 -6.80 13.77 0.51
N GLN A 179 -8.04 13.44 0.16
CA GLN A 179 -8.65 12.14 0.44
C GLN A 179 -8.74 11.20 -0.77
N ASN A 180 -8.14 11.57 -1.93
CA ASN A 180 -8.30 10.79 -3.15
C ASN A 180 -7.55 9.45 -3.16
N HIS A 181 -6.68 9.20 -2.16
CA HIS A 181 -6.05 7.89 -1.94
C HIS A 181 -7.09 6.75 -1.81
N ARG A 182 -8.34 7.08 -1.43
CA ARG A 182 -9.46 6.11 -1.38
C ARG A 182 -9.91 5.66 -2.76
N PHE A 183 -9.60 6.44 -3.79
CA PHE A 183 -10.00 6.21 -5.17
C PHE A 183 -8.85 5.77 -6.06
N ILE A 184 -7.73 5.32 -5.48
CA ILE A 184 -6.57 4.86 -6.25
C ILE A 184 -6.94 3.91 -7.40
N PRO A 185 -7.78 2.86 -7.20
CA PRO A 185 -8.15 1.99 -8.31
C PRO A 185 -8.89 2.73 -9.42
N LEU A 186 -9.74 3.71 -9.08
CA LEU A 186 -10.48 4.50 -10.06
C LEU A 186 -9.55 5.45 -10.84
N LEU A 187 -8.62 6.12 -10.13
CA LEU A 187 -7.62 6.98 -10.75
C LEU A 187 -6.73 6.20 -11.73
N ALA A 188 -6.30 5.00 -11.34
CA ALA A 188 -5.52 4.11 -12.19
C ALA A 188 -6.34 3.63 -13.39
N HIS A 189 -7.63 3.31 -13.21
CA HIS A 189 -8.53 2.94 -14.31
C HIS A 189 -8.68 4.05 -15.34
N PHE A 190 -8.90 5.29 -14.91
CA PHE A 190 -8.99 6.45 -15.82
C PHE A 190 -7.67 6.77 -16.52
N ALA A 191 -6.54 6.40 -15.93
CA ALA A 191 -5.22 6.47 -16.57
C ALA A 191 -4.96 5.30 -17.56
N GLY A 192 -5.94 4.40 -17.77
CA GLY A 192 -5.87 3.30 -18.74
C GLY A 192 -5.26 2.01 -18.21
N TYR A 193 -5.00 1.89 -16.90
CA TYR A 193 -4.44 0.68 -16.31
C TYR A 193 -5.50 -0.40 -16.07
N LYS A 194 -5.08 -1.67 -16.18
CA LYS A 194 -5.91 -2.84 -15.92
C LYS A 194 -5.96 -3.16 -14.43
N ILE A 195 -7.17 -3.16 -13.87
CA ILE A 195 -7.42 -3.34 -12.44
C ILE A 195 -8.08 -4.69 -12.18
N ALA A 196 -7.65 -5.36 -11.09
CA ALA A 196 -8.35 -6.52 -10.53
C ALA A 196 -8.59 -6.33 -9.02
N GLU A 197 -9.41 -7.21 -8.46
CA GLU A 197 -9.69 -7.31 -7.02
C GLU A 197 -9.61 -8.77 -6.56
N VAL A 198 -9.09 -8.99 -5.36
CA VAL A 198 -8.92 -10.33 -4.77
C VAL A 198 -9.32 -10.33 -3.31
#